data_041b55665694f5b8b27173873c77a495
#
_entry.id   041b55665694f5b8b27173873c77a495
#
_cell.length_a   1.000
_cell.length_b   1.000
_cell.length_c   1.000
_cell.angle_alpha   90.00
_cell.angle_beta   90.00
_cell.angle_gamma   90.00
#
_symmetry.space_group_name_H-M   'P 1'
#
loop_
_entity.id
_entity.type
_entity.pdbx_description
1 polymer ?
#
loop_
_entity_poly.entity_id
_entity_poly.type
_entity_poly.pdbx_seq_one_letter_code
_entity_poly.pdbx_strand_id
1 'polypeptide(L)'
;MLKLNKDSVFGTFVIIIGFCLVCSVVVSSAVVALGPFQQAAIANDRQVNILRVSGFDVKGSVAATYKAHIEAKLVDLETGKFIDDPDNKADSFNFQSLAKEPAYNVAIPAEEDYAGIRTRTKVMPIYLSKDENGNVVRYILPFYGQALWSTVYGYLAVDTDGNTMKAVTFYSHGETPGLGGEIDNPRWQALWVDKKLVREDGSRGFNITKTPDHNGEGKDYDVDSLTGATLTARGVDNAANYWFNVAYKAFLDNLRKGEL
;
A
#
# COMPACT_ATOMS: atom_id res chain seq x y z
N MET A 1 44.10 -26.65 -28.34
CA MET A 1 43.56 -26.26 -27.06
C MET A 1 44.41 -25.13 -26.49
N LEU A 2 43.87 -23.92 -26.44
CA LEU A 2 44.52 -22.77 -25.76
C LEU A 2 44.64 -23.12 -24.28
N LYS A 3 45.87 -23.39 -23.79
CA LYS A 3 46.14 -23.49 -22.35
C LYS A 3 46.03 -22.08 -21.77
N LEU A 4 44.86 -21.71 -21.29
CA LEU A 4 44.73 -20.48 -20.48
C LEU A 4 45.59 -20.66 -19.22
N ASN A 5 46.61 -19.83 -19.10
CA ASN A 5 47.36 -19.74 -17.85
C ASN A 5 46.49 -19.02 -16.80
N LYS A 6 45.90 -19.81 -15.90
CA LYS A 6 44.96 -19.29 -14.86
C LYS A 6 45.65 -18.32 -13.88
N ASP A 7 46.95 -18.35 -13.78
CA ASP A 7 47.75 -17.49 -12.90
C ASP A 7 48.16 -16.17 -13.59
N SER A 8 47.82 -15.99 -14.88
CA SER A 8 48.01 -14.72 -15.57
C SER A 8 46.81 -13.80 -15.34
N VAL A 9 47.04 -12.48 -15.32
CA VAL A 9 46.00 -11.46 -15.20
C VAL A 9 44.90 -11.67 -16.25
N PHE A 10 45.28 -11.94 -17.50
CA PHE A 10 44.33 -12.22 -18.58
C PHE A 10 43.52 -13.50 -18.34
N GLY A 11 44.17 -14.58 -17.87
CA GLY A 11 43.50 -15.83 -17.53
C GLY A 11 42.48 -15.65 -16.42
N THR A 12 42.83 -14.89 -15.38
CA THR A 12 41.92 -14.56 -14.29
C THR A 12 40.68 -13.80 -14.76
N PHE A 13 40.86 -12.77 -15.60
CA PHE A 13 39.72 -12.05 -16.17
C PHE A 13 38.79 -12.94 -17.00
N VAL A 14 39.34 -13.81 -17.87
CA VAL A 14 38.54 -14.72 -18.68
C VAL A 14 37.73 -15.68 -17.82
N ILE A 15 38.31 -16.22 -16.75
CA ILE A 15 37.62 -17.12 -15.83
C ILE A 15 36.50 -16.40 -15.09
N ILE A 16 36.79 -15.20 -14.51
CA ILE A 16 35.79 -14.43 -13.77
C ILE A 16 34.63 -14.03 -14.67
N ILE A 17 34.90 -13.47 -15.87
CA ILE A 17 33.85 -13.05 -16.82
C ILE A 17 33.04 -14.26 -17.26
N GLY A 18 33.68 -15.40 -17.57
CA GLY A 18 33.01 -16.63 -17.95
C GLY A 18 32.07 -17.15 -16.84
N PHE A 19 32.54 -17.13 -15.60
CA PHE A 19 31.74 -17.52 -14.44
C PHE A 19 30.55 -16.57 -14.24
N CYS A 20 30.78 -15.27 -14.30
CA CYS A 20 29.72 -14.27 -14.18
C CYS A 20 28.66 -14.40 -15.28
N LEU A 21 29.09 -14.69 -16.53
CA LEU A 21 28.16 -14.92 -17.64
C LEU A 21 27.28 -16.16 -17.40
N VAL A 22 27.88 -17.27 -16.96
CA VAL A 22 27.12 -18.48 -16.64
C VAL A 22 26.10 -18.21 -15.52
N CYS A 23 26.54 -17.58 -14.42
CA CYS A 23 25.65 -17.20 -13.33
C CYS A 23 24.51 -16.27 -13.81
N SER A 24 24.83 -15.28 -14.63
CA SER A 24 23.83 -14.34 -15.18
C SER A 24 22.79 -15.05 -16.04
N VAL A 25 23.21 -15.99 -16.90
CA VAL A 25 22.27 -16.76 -17.74
C VAL A 25 21.37 -17.63 -16.86
N VAL A 26 21.91 -18.32 -15.86
CA VAL A 26 21.13 -19.19 -14.95
C VAL A 26 20.10 -18.34 -14.20
N VAL A 27 20.52 -17.24 -13.57
CA VAL A 27 19.61 -16.36 -12.81
C VAL A 27 18.54 -15.75 -13.71
N SER A 28 18.94 -15.19 -14.88
CA SER A 28 17.99 -14.59 -15.81
C SER A 28 16.97 -15.60 -16.35
N SER A 29 17.42 -16.82 -16.67
CA SER A 29 16.51 -17.90 -17.10
C SER A 29 15.51 -18.29 -16.00
N ALA A 30 15.97 -18.37 -14.76
CA ALA A 30 15.10 -18.65 -13.62
C ALA A 30 14.06 -17.53 -13.41
N VAL A 31 14.48 -16.27 -13.48
CA VAL A 31 13.57 -15.09 -13.35
C VAL A 31 12.49 -15.11 -14.42
N VAL A 32 12.86 -15.34 -15.68
CA VAL A 32 11.89 -15.38 -16.79
C VAL A 32 10.93 -16.58 -16.64
N ALA A 33 11.44 -17.75 -16.29
CA ALA A 33 10.63 -18.96 -16.13
C ALA A 33 9.64 -18.85 -14.95
N LEU A 34 10.04 -18.19 -13.86
CA LEU A 34 9.22 -18.03 -12.65
C LEU A 34 8.30 -16.81 -12.71
N GLY A 35 8.49 -15.90 -13.67
CA GLY A 35 7.73 -14.66 -13.79
C GLY A 35 6.21 -14.82 -13.74
N PRO A 36 5.59 -15.72 -14.53
CA PRO A 36 4.14 -15.94 -14.47
C PRO A 36 3.64 -16.43 -13.10
N PHE A 37 4.40 -17.30 -12.44
CA PHE A 37 4.05 -17.79 -11.09
C PHE A 37 4.16 -16.68 -10.04
N GLN A 38 5.18 -15.80 -10.14
CA GLN A 38 5.33 -14.65 -9.26
C GLN A 38 4.17 -13.67 -9.43
N GLN A 39 3.76 -13.37 -10.66
CA GLN A 39 2.63 -12.48 -10.91
C GLN A 39 1.32 -13.04 -10.35
N ALA A 40 1.08 -14.35 -10.52
CA ALA A 40 -0.08 -15.01 -9.95
C ALA A 40 -0.08 -14.97 -8.41
N ALA A 41 1.08 -15.19 -7.79
CA ALA A 41 1.24 -15.07 -6.34
C ALA A 41 0.96 -13.64 -5.84
N ILE A 42 1.52 -12.62 -6.50
CA ILE A 42 1.29 -11.21 -6.16
C ILE A 42 -0.20 -10.85 -6.27
N ALA A 43 -0.88 -11.31 -7.33
CA ALA A 43 -2.30 -11.06 -7.51
C ALA A 43 -3.13 -11.73 -6.39
N ASN A 44 -2.79 -12.97 -6.04
CA ASN A 44 -3.45 -13.68 -4.95
C ASN A 44 -3.21 -13.00 -3.59
N ASP A 45 -1.97 -12.60 -3.28
CA ASP A 45 -1.63 -11.91 -2.04
C ASP A 45 -2.37 -10.56 -1.91
N ARG A 46 -2.49 -9.82 -3.03
CA ARG A 46 -3.30 -8.61 -3.07
C ARG A 46 -4.76 -8.90 -2.69
N GLN A 47 -5.38 -9.90 -3.31
CA GLN A 47 -6.76 -10.28 -3.03
C GLN A 47 -6.94 -10.71 -1.56
N VAL A 48 -6.02 -11.48 -1.02
CA VAL A 48 -6.03 -11.90 0.41
C VAL A 48 -5.98 -10.68 1.32
N ASN A 49 -5.09 -9.72 1.07
CA ASN A 49 -4.96 -8.53 1.91
C ASN A 49 -6.19 -7.61 1.83
N ILE A 50 -6.78 -7.44 0.64
CA ILE A 50 -8.01 -6.68 0.46
C ILE A 50 -9.17 -7.35 1.20
N LEU A 51 -9.34 -8.67 1.06
CA LEU A 51 -10.37 -9.42 1.79
C LEU A 51 -10.19 -9.33 3.31
N ARG A 52 -8.94 -9.40 3.80
CA ARG A 52 -8.64 -9.27 5.23
C ARG A 52 -9.09 -7.93 5.79
N VAL A 53 -8.76 -6.80 5.16
CA VAL A 53 -9.20 -5.48 5.63
C VAL A 53 -10.68 -5.24 5.40
N SER A 54 -11.30 -5.95 4.46
CA SER A 54 -12.75 -5.96 4.26
C SER A 54 -13.49 -6.71 5.37
N GLY A 55 -12.77 -7.50 6.19
CA GLY A 55 -13.35 -8.28 7.29
C GLY A 55 -13.89 -9.64 6.87
N PHE A 56 -13.54 -10.11 5.67
CA PHE A 56 -13.92 -11.46 5.22
C PHE A 56 -12.90 -12.49 5.70
N ASP A 57 -13.42 -13.54 6.35
CA ASP A 57 -12.64 -14.73 6.67
C ASP A 57 -12.65 -15.66 5.45
N VAL A 58 -11.49 -15.83 4.82
CA VAL A 58 -11.35 -16.62 3.59
C VAL A 58 -11.36 -18.10 3.93
N LYS A 59 -12.55 -18.70 3.98
CA LYS A 59 -12.74 -20.15 4.07
C LYS A 59 -13.03 -20.71 2.68
N GLY A 60 -11.99 -21.00 1.89
CA GLY A 60 -12.15 -21.56 0.56
C GLY A 60 -11.33 -20.84 -0.52
N SER A 61 -11.94 -20.63 -1.70
CA SER A 61 -11.26 -19.97 -2.82
C SER A 61 -11.21 -18.46 -2.62
N VAL A 62 -10.00 -17.92 -2.46
CA VAL A 62 -9.73 -16.46 -2.41
C VAL A 62 -10.37 -15.75 -3.60
N ALA A 63 -10.14 -16.25 -4.82
CA ALA A 63 -10.62 -15.61 -6.04
C ALA A 63 -12.16 -15.59 -6.12
N ALA A 64 -12.84 -16.65 -5.64
CA ALA A 64 -14.30 -16.68 -5.64
C ALA A 64 -14.88 -15.69 -4.62
N THR A 65 -14.35 -15.65 -3.40
CA THR A 65 -14.76 -14.69 -2.36
C THR A 65 -14.49 -13.26 -2.80
N TYR A 66 -13.32 -12.99 -3.38
CA TYR A 66 -12.96 -11.68 -3.90
C TYR A 66 -13.94 -11.22 -4.97
N LYS A 67 -14.22 -12.06 -5.98
CA LYS A 67 -15.15 -11.74 -7.06
C LYS A 67 -16.60 -11.51 -6.58
N ALA A 68 -17.00 -12.17 -5.50
CA ALA A 68 -18.35 -12.05 -4.94
C ALA A 68 -18.54 -10.74 -4.15
N HIS A 69 -17.50 -10.26 -3.48
CA HIS A 69 -17.63 -9.18 -2.48
C HIS A 69 -16.83 -7.93 -2.77
N ILE A 70 -15.89 -7.96 -3.70
CA ILE A 70 -15.02 -6.82 -3.99
C ILE A 70 -15.24 -6.32 -5.41
N GLU A 71 -15.50 -5.02 -5.54
CA GLU A 71 -15.51 -4.31 -6.81
C GLU A 71 -14.36 -3.29 -6.84
N ALA A 72 -13.46 -3.40 -7.81
CA ALA A 72 -12.40 -2.43 -8.00
C ALA A 72 -12.88 -1.29 -8.90
N LYS A 73 -12.59 -0.04 -8.52
CA LYS A 73 -12.86 1.17 -9.33
C LYS A 73 -11.65 2.08 -9.35
N LEU A 74 -11.51 2.84 -10.43
CA LEU A 74 -10.53 3.91 -10.52
C LEU A 74 -11.13 5.23 -10.03
N VAL A 75 -10.35 5.98 -9.26
CA VAL A 75 -10.73 7.30 -8.77
C VAL A 75 -9.71 8.33 -9.24
N ASP A 76 -10.19 9.41 -9.81
CA ASP A 76 -9.41 10.61 -10.06
C ASP A 76 -9.18 11.33 -8.72
N LEU A 77 -7.92 11.51 -8.34
CA LEU A 77 -7.56 12.07 -7.04
C LEU A 77 -7.78 13.59 -6.95
N GLU A 78 -7.88 14.28 -8.09
CA GLU A 78 -8.14 15.72 -8.12
C GLU A 78 -9.63 16.02 -7.88
N THR A 79 -10.51 15.28 -8.55
CA THR A 79 -11.96 15.48 -8.46
C THR A 79 -12.62 14.62 -7.38
N GLY A 80 -11.96 13.56 -6.93
CA GLY A 80 -12.51 12.58 -5.99
C GLY A 80 -13.64 11.75 -6.57
N LYS A 81 -13.78 11.67 -7.90
CA LYS A 81 -14.86 10.94 -8.58
C LYS A 81 -14.37 9.66 -9.20
N PHE A 82 -15.27 8.69 -9.31
CA PHE A 82 -15.00 7.48 -10.07
C PHE A 82 -14.82 7.81 -11.56
N ILE A 83 -13.89 7.10 -12.19
CA ILE A 83 -13.64 7.17 -13.63
C ILE A 83 -14.24 5.92 -14.27
N ASP A 84 -14.85 6.10 -15.45
CA ASP A 84 -15.30 4.96 -16.26
C ASP A 84 -14.11 4.06 -16.63
N ASP A 85 -14.24 2.79 -16.32
CA ASP A 85 -13.25 1.75 -16.58
C ASP A 85 -13.86 0.59 -17.38
N PRO A 86 -14.18 0.82 -18.68
CA PRO A 86 -14.85 -0.18 -19.50
C PRO A 86 -14.02 -1.45 -19.70
N ASP A 87 -12.70 -1.36 -19.56
CA ASP A 87 -11.77 -2.48 -19.69
C ASP A 87 -11.51 -3.20 -18.36
N ASN A 88 -12.13 -2.76 -17.26
CA ASN A 88 -11.96 -3.29 -15.89
C ASN A 88 -10.47 -3.36 -15.47
N LYS A 89 -9.72 -2.31 -15.74
CA LYS A 89 -8.28 -2.20 -15.44
C LYS A 89 -8.00 -1.87 -13.98
N ALA A 90 -9.01 -1.43 -13.22
CA ALA A 90 -8.85 -1.02 -11.82
C ALA A 90 -8.23 -2.13 -10.97
N ASP A 91 -8.65 -3.38 -11.15
CA ASP A 91 -8.11 -4.50 -10.38
C ASP A 91 -6.65 -4.84 -10.72
N SER A 92 -6.19 -4.55 -11.93
CA SER A 92 -4.81 -4.76 -12.38
C SER A 92 -3.96 -3.49 -12.41
N PHE A 93 -4.49 -2.36 -11.92
CA PHE A 93 -3.84 -1.07 -11.99
C PHE A 93 -2.56 -1.04 -11.14
N ASN A 94 -1.41 -0.86 -11.80
CA ASN A 94 -0.11 -0.83 -11.14
C ASN A 94 0.34 0.61 -10.85
N PHE A 95 -0.24 1.22 -9.82
CA PHE A 95 0.11 2.59 -9.41
C PHE A 95 1.58 2.73 -9.02
N GLN A 96 2.23 1.68 -8.51
CA GLN A 96 3.64 1.72 -8.11
C GLN A 96 4.59 1.92 -9.30
N SER A 97 4.30 1.28 -10.44
CA SER A 97 5.04 1.47 -11.68
C SER A 97 4.70 2.81 -12.31
N LEU A 98 3.40 3.11 -12.45
CA LEU A 98 2.92 4.32 -13.11
C LEU A 98 3.31 5.62 -12.39
N ALA A 99 3.47 5.60 -11.07
CA ALA A 99 3.96 6.73 -10.30
C ALA A 99 5.40 7.15 -10.69
N LYS A 100 6.16 6.27 -11.33
CA LYS A 100 7.53 6.55 -11.81
C LYS A 100 7.56 7.04 -13.27
N GLU A 101 6.44 6.93 -13.99
CA GLU A 101 6.35 7.28 -15.40
C GLU A 101 5.83 8.72 -15.56
N PRO A 102 6.59 9.65 -16.20
CA PRO A 102 6.22 11.05 -16.32
C PRO A 102 4.87 11.30 -17.01
N ALA A 103 4.42 10.39 -17.87
CA ALA A 103 3.13 10.50 -18.55
C ALA A 103 1.92 10.31 -17.63
N TYR A 104 2.09 9.57 -16.52
CA TYR A 104 1.00 9.14 -15.64
C TYR A 104 1.10 9.71 -14.22
N ASN A 105 2.24 10.32 -13.87
CA ASN A 105 2.47 10.84 -12.54
C ASN A 105 2.20 12.34 -12.42
N VAL A 106 2.10 12.77 -11.17
CA VAL A 106 2.09 14.17 -10.74
C VAL A 106 3.19 14.33 -9.71
N ALA A 107 3.97 15.41 -9.82
CA ALA A 107 4.89 15.81 -8.78
C ALA A 107 4.11 16.33 -7.57
N ILE A 108 4.54 15.93 -6.38
CA ILE A 108 3.97 16.39 -5.12
C ILE A 108 4.78 17.60 -4.67
N PRO A 109 4.14 18.75 -4.33
CA PRO A 109 4.82 19.88 -3.73
C PRO A 109 5.60 19.44 -2.48
N ALA A 110 6.82 19.94 -2.30
CA ALA A 110 7.70 19.50 -1.21
C ALA A 110 7.08 19.72 0.18
N GLU A 111 6.28 20.77 0.34
CA GLU A 111 5.54 21.11 1.56
C GLU A 111 4.37 20.16 1.87
N GLU A 112 3.88 19.43 0.87
CA GLU A 112 2.79 18.45 0.99
C GLU A 112 3.30 17.00 1.01
N ASP A 113 4.57 16.77 0.61
CA ASP A 113 5.13 15.41 0.50
C ASP A 113 5.53 14.82 1.86
N TYR A 114 4.55 14.74 2.77
CA TYR A 114 4.75 14.08 4.06
C TYR A 114 5.15 12.61 3.90
N ALA A 115 4.64 11.94 2.88
CA ALA A 115 4.92 10.53 2.61
C ALA A 115 6.33 10.27 2.07
N GLY A 116 7.06 11.31 1.62
CA GLY A 116 8.42 11.20 1.07
C GLY A 116 8.49 10.43 -0.26
N ILE A 117 7.42 10.46 -1.06
CA ILE A 117 7.29 9.67 -2.31
C ILE A 117 7.54 10.49 -3.57
N ARG A 118 7.60 11.81 -3.49
CA ARG A 118 7.90 12.79 -4.55
C ARG A 118 6.90 12.86 -5.69
N THR A 119 6.38 11.72 -6.13
CA THR A 119 5.43 11.61 -7.24
C THR A 119 4.35 10.58 -6.91
N ARG A 120 3.14 10.81 -7.39
CA ARG A 120 2.04 9.84 -7.35
C ARG A 120 1.34 9.77 -8.70
N THR A 121 0.52 8.76 -8.90
CA THR A 121 -0.40 8.71 -10.04
C THR A 121 -1.53 9.72 -9.87
N LYS A 122 -2.10 10.19 -10.99
CA LYS A 122 -3.33 11.03 -10.98
C LYS A 122 -4.54 10.24 -10.52
N VAL A 123 -4.53 8.96 -10.82
CA VAL A 123 -5.63 8.02 -10.60
C VAL A 123 -5.16 6.93 -9.66
N MET A 124 -6.03 6.47 -8.76
CA MET A 124 -5.76 5.35 -7.86
C MET A 124 -6.90 4.32 -7.92
N PRO A 125 -6.57 3.02 -7.78
CA PRO A 125 -7.59 2.01 -7.58
C PRO A 125 -8.15 2.13 -6.16
N ILE A 126 -9.46 1.98 -6.03
CA ILE A 126 -10.16 1.85 -4.76
C ILE A 126 -11.01 0.59 -4.85
N TYR A 127 -11.08 -0.17 -3.75
CA TYR A 127 -11.83 -1.40 -3.71
C TYR A 127 -13.05 -1.21 -2.81
N LEU A 128 -14.23 -1.48 -3.38
CA LEU A 128 -15.51 -1.41 -2.69
C LEU A 128 -15.83 -2.79 -2.14
N SER A 129 -15.91 -2.89 -0.81
CA SER A 129 -16.36 -4.10 -0.14
C SER A 129 -17.87 -4.11 -0.04
N LYS A 130 -18.50 -5.19 -0.51
CA LYS A 130 -19.95 -5.34 -0.57
C LYS A 130 -20.45 -6.46 0.34
N ASP A 131 -21.60 -6.24 0.95
CA ASP A 131 -22.33 -7.27 1.69
C ASP A 131 -22.99 -8.30 0.75
N GLU A 132 -23.69 -9.28 1.33
CA GLU A 132 -24.42 -10.30 0.57
C GLU A 132 -25.57 -9.73 -0.29
N ASN A 133 -26.03 -8.52 0.02
CA ASN A 133 -27.10 -7.83 -0.72
C ASN A 133 -26.53 -6.92 -1.83
N GLY A 134 -25.19 -6.82 -1.95
CA GLY A 134 -24.52 -5.98 -2.93
C GLY A 134 -24.33 -4.52 -2.48
N ASN A 135 -24.68 -4.16 -1.24
CA ASN A 135 -24.46 -2.82 -0.71
C ASN A 135 -23.00 -2.62 -0.34
N VAL A 136 -22.45 -1.45 -0.64
CA VAL A 136 -21.10 -1.09 -0.20
C VAL A 136 -21.08 -0.87 1.31
N VAL A 137 -20.20 -1.58 2.00
CA VAL A 137 -20.04 -1.49 3.46
C VAL A 137 -18.70 -0.89 3.87
N ARG A 138 -17.69 -0.90 2.99
CA ARG A 138 -16.37 -0.28 3.22
C ARG A 138 -15.72 0.11 1.92
N TYR A 139 -14.86 1.12 1.99
CA TYR A 139 -13.94 1.52 0.92
C TYR A 139 -12.52 1.17 1.34
N ILE A 140 -11.81 0.41 0.51
CA ILE A 140 -10.42 0.02 0.77
C ILE A 140 -9.50 0.89 -0.08
N LEU A 141 -8.66 1.66 0.58
CA LEU A 141 -7.78 2.66 -0.01
C LEU A 141 -6.33 2.18 0.09
N PRO A 142 -5.63 1.96 -1.03
CA PRO A 142 -4.19 1.75 -1.02
C PRO A 142 -3.47 3.00 -0.56
N PHE A 143 -2.43 2.84 0.26
CA PHE A 143 -1.56 3.94 0.66
C PHE A 143 -0.12 3.45 0.78
N TYR A 144 0.84 4.35 0.64
CA TYR A 144 2.25 4.03 0.77
C TYR A 144 3.07 5.28 1.12
N GLY A 145 4.24 5.08 1.69
CA GLY A 145 5.16 6.15 2.03
C GLY A 145 6.50 5.63 2.51
N GLN A 146 7.48 6.53 2.58
CA GLN A 146 8.81 6.20 3.05
C GLN A 146 8.81 6.03 4.57
N ALA A 147 9.20 4.85 5.03
CA ALA A 147 9.48 4.59 6.44
C ALA A 147 10.99 4.65 6.71
N LEU A 148 11.52 3.88 7.67
CA LEU A 148 12.94 3.97 8.02
C LEU A 148 13.83 3.33 6.96
N TRP A 149 13.55 2.10 6.55
CA TRP A 149 14.40 1.32 5.65
C TRP A 149 13.85 1.21 4.24
N SER A 150 12.54 1.32 4.08
CA SER A 150 11.89 1.10 2.79
C SER A 150 10.60 1.88 2.66
N THR A 151 10.05 1.88 1.44
CA THR A 151 8.65 2.26 1.26
C THR A 151 7.76 1.18 1.88
N VAL A 152 6.84 1.61 2.72
CA VAL A 152 5.79 0.77 3.31
C VAL A 152 4.54 0.89 2.45
N TYR A 153 3.90 -0.23 2.14
CA TYR A 153 2.66 -0.29 1.37
C TYR A 153 1.56 -0.92 2.22
N GLY A 154 0.39 -0.30 2.25
CA GLY A 154 -0.74 -0.78 3.04
C GLY A 154 -2.09 -0.56 2.36
N TYR A 155 -3.11 -1.15 2.96
CA TYR A 155 -4.51 -0.89 2.68
C TYR A 155 -5.20 -0.41 3.94
N LEU A 156 -5.99 0.65 3.82
CA LEU A 156 -6.90 1.11 4.86
C LEU A 156 -8.34 0.86 4.42
N ALA A 157 -9.13 0.19 5.26
CA ALA A 157 -10.56 0.12 5.12
C ALA A 157 -11.22 1.28 5.88
N VAL A 158 -12.02 2.07 5.17
CA VAL A 158 -12.80 3.20 5.69
C VAL A 158 -14.28 2.86 5.58
N ASP A 159 -15.06 3.23 6.58
CA ASP A 159 -16.51 3.07 6.57
C ASP A 159 -17.16 3.94 5.48
N THR A 160 -18.41 3.70 5.20
CA THR A 160 -19.21 4.49 4.23
C THR A 160 -19.39 5.95 4.61
N ASP A 161 -19.10 6.31 5.87
CA ASP A 161 -19.08 7.70 6.34
C ASP A 161 -17.88 8.52 5.83
N GLY A 162 -16.90 7.87 5.17
CA GLY A 162 -15.69 8.50 4.65
C GLY A 162 -14.73 9.03 5.72
N ASN A 163 -14.88 8.61 6.97
CA ASN A 163 -14.11 9.12 8.10
C ASN A 163 -13.62 8.03 9.06
N THR A 164 -14.44 7.03 9.35
CA THR A 164 -14.15 6.01 10.37
C THR A 164 -13.32 4.87 9.79
N MET A 165 -12.15 4.63 10.37
CA MET A 165 -11.26 3.52 9.99
C MET A 165 -11.79 2.20 10.54
N LYS A 166 -11.85 1.16 9.71
CA LYS A 166 -12.36 -0.16 10.08
C LYS A 166 -11.29 -1.23 10.17
N ALA A 167 -10.23 -1.11 9.39
CA ALA A 167 -9.08 -2.01 9.45
C ALA A 167 -7.90 -1.40 8.69
N VAL A 168 -6.70 -1.80 9.05
CA VAL A 168 -5.48 -1.52 8.29
C VAL A 168 -4.68 -2.80 8.12
N THR A 169 -3.95 -2.93 7.02
CA THR A 169 -2.92 -3.97 6.84
C THR A 169 -1.75 -3.41 6.05
N PHE A 170 -0.56 -3.91 6.34
CA PHE A 170 0.64 -3.64 5.56
C PHE A 170 1.01 -4.91 4.80
N TYR A 171 1.24 -4.81 3.50
CA TYR A 171 1.47 -5.97 2.65
C TYR A 171 2.87 -6.03 2.05
N SER A 172 3.64 -4.94 2.15
CA SER A 172 5.02 -4.91 1.68
C SER A 172 5.81 -3.83 2.41
N HIS A 173 6.93 -4.21 3.01
CA HIS A 173 7.91 -3.33 3.62
C HIS A 173 9.24 -4.08 3.84
N GLY A 174 10.30 -3.34 4.13
CA GLY A 174 11.62 -3.87 4.49
C GLY A 174 12.07 -3.46 5.89
N GLU A 175 11.13 -3.18 6.79
CA GLU A 175 11.42 -2.77 8.16
C GLU A 175 11.93 -3.95 8.98
N THR A 176 12.72 -3.69 10.02
CA THR A 176 13.38 -4.72 10.83
C THR A 176 12.36 -5.51 11.65
N PRO A 177 12.32 -6.86 11.55
CA PRO A 177 11.47 -7.71 12.38
C PRO A 177 11.69 -7.46 13.89
N GLY A 178 10.61 -7.42 14.67
CA GLY A 178 10.65 -7.14 16.11
C GLY A 178 10.88 -5.67 16.48
N LEU A 179 11.05 -4.79 15.48
CA LEU A 179 11.15 -3.33 15.63
C LEU A 179 10.13 -2.66 14.71
N GLY A 180 10.58 -2.05 13.61
CA GLY A 180 9.69 -1.42 12.63
C GLY A 180 8.71 -2.41 11.96
N GLY A 181 9.10 -3.68 11.81
CA GLY A 181 8.22 -4.75 11.31
C GLY A 181 7.00 -5.05 12.20
N GLU A 182 6.96 -4.51 13.42
CA GLU A 182 5.76 -4.60 14.27
C GLU A 182 4.54 -3.84 13.72
N ILE A 183 4.67 -3.12 12.61
CA ILE A 183 3.51 -2.62 11.84
C ILE A 183 2.61 -3.75 11.34
N ASP A 184 3.16 -4.97 11.16
CA ASP A 184 2.41 -6.17 10.81
C ASP A 184 1.69 -6.82 12.00
N ASN A 185 1.97 -6.38 13.22
CA ASN A 185 1.38 -6.94 14.42
C ASN A 185 -0.13 -6.66 14.47
N PRO A 186 -1.00 -7.70 14.45
CA PRO A 186 -2.44 -7.51 14.46
C PRO A 186 -2.96 -6.72 15.66
N ARG A 187 -2.26 -6.79 16.81
CA ARG A 187 -2.64 -6.01 18.01
C ARG A 187 -2.41 -4.53 17.79
N TRP A 188 -1.33 -4.15 17.12
CA TRP A 188 -1.08 -2.76 16.79
C TRP A 188 -2.02 -2.25 15.70
N GLN A 189 -2.27 -3.06 14.67
CA GLN A 189 -3.24 -2.73 13.62
C GLN A 189 -4.65 -2.56 14.19
N ALA A 190 -5.03 -3.32 15.22
CA ALA A 190 -6.32 -3.19 15.89
C ALA A 190 -6.52 -1.84 16.59
N LEU A 191 -5.44 -1.13 16.96
CA LEU A 191 -5.53 0.21 17.54
C LEU A 191 -6.10 1.27 16.57
N TRP A 192 -6.07 0.99 15.27
CA TRP A 192 -6.61 1.87 14.23
C TRP A 192 -8.12 1.76 14.07
N VAL A 193 -8.70 0.68 14.57
CA VAL A 193 -10.14 0.42 14.42
C VAL A 193 -10.94 1.49 15.16
N ASP A 194 -11.96 2.01 14.47
CA ASP A 194 -12.87 3.07 14.91
C ASP A 194 -12.20 4.43 15.18
N LYS A 195 -10.92 4.59 14.84
CA LYS A 195 -10.30 5.92 14.78
C LYS A 195 -10.82 6.71 13.57
N LYS A 196 -10.78 8.04 13.69
CA LYS A 196 -11.28 8.97 12.66
C LYS A 196 -10.16 9.68 11.93
N LEU A 197 -10.29 9.78 10.62
CA LEU A 197 -9.32 10.45 9.76
C LEU A 197 -9.27 11.95 10.00
N VAL A 198 -10.44 12.58 10.13
CA VAL A 198 -10.57 14.02 10.34
C VAL A 198 -11.46 14.34 11.54
N ARG A 199 -11.22 15.50 12.12
CA ARG A 199 -12.02 16.08 13.22
C ARG A 199 -13.29 16.72 12.68
N GLU A 200 -14.18 17.14 13.58
CA GLU A 200 -15.44 17.80 13.23
C GLU A 200 -15.24 19.13 12.47
N ASP A 201 -14.15 19.83 12.74
CA ASP A 201 -13.76 21.06 12.05
C ASP A 201 -13.08 20.84 10.70
N GLY A 202 -12.94 19.58 10.27
CA GLY A 202 -12.28 19.18 9.02
C GLY A 202 -10.75 19.16 9.09
N SER A 203 -10.16 19.46 10.24
CA SER A 203 -8.71 19.33 10.44
C SER A 203 -8.29 17.86 10.56
N ARG A 204 -6.98 17.62 10.42
CA ARG A 204 -6.40 16.28 10.60
C ARG A 204 -6.79 15.72 11.97
N GLY A 205 -7.36 14.51 11.97
CA GLY A 205 -7.70 13.74 13.17
C GLY A 205 -6.64 12.70 13.50
N PHE A 206 -6.53 11.67 12.66
CA PHE A 206 -5.65 10.52 12.91
C PHE A 206 -4.18 10.89 13.12
N ASN A 207 -3.57 10.27 14.16
CA ASN A 207 -2.21 10.55 14.56
C ASN A 207 -1.57 9.35 15.26
N ILE A 208 -0.34 8.98 14.88
CA ILE A 208 0.46 7.97 15.57
C ILE A 208 1.45 8.70 16.47
N THR A 209 1.25 8.62 17.78
CA THR A 209 2.00 9.40 18.76
C THR A 209 2.57 8.56 19.89
N LYS A 210 3.63 9.06 20.54
CA LYS A 210 4.22 8.46 21.75
C LYS A 210 3.43 8.76 23.01
N THR A 211 2.59 9.77 22.97
CA THR A 211 1.78 10.25 24.10
C THR A 211 0.33 10.35 23.68
N PRO A 212 -0.33 9.19 23.38
CA PRO A 212 -1.72 9.20 22.96
C PRO A 212 -2.63 9.61 24.11
N ASP A 213 -3.64 10.38 23.78
CA ASP A 213 -4.70 10.74 24.74
C ASP A 213 -5.88 9.77 24.59
N HIS A 214 -5.80 8.64 25.29
CA HIS A 214 -6.84 7.60 25.23
C HIS A 214 -8.16 7.97 25.94
N ASN A 215 -8.20 9.02 26.75
CA ASN A 215 -9.35 9.36 27.57
C ASN A 215 -9.96 10.74 27.30
N GLY A 216 -9.22 11.60 26.58
CA GLY A 216 -9.66 12.94 26.22
C GLY A 216 -9.93 13.09 24.73
N GLU A 217 -9.57 14.24 24.16
CA GLU A 217 -9.83 14.57 22.76
C GLU A 217 -9.12 13.66 21.75
N GLY A 218 -7.97 13.06 22.13
CA GLY A 218 -7.24 12.13 21.29
C GLY A 218 -7.84 10.73 21.20
N LYS A 219 -8.83 10.41 22.04
CA LYS A 219 -9.42 9.06 22.11
C LYS A 219 -9.83 8.50 20.74
N ASP A 220 -10.44 9.32 19.92
CA ASP A 220 -10.97 8.91 18.62
C ASP A 220 -9.92 9.05 17.48
N TYR A 221 -8.73 9.54 17.78
CA TYR A 221 -7.74 9.93 16.77
C TYR A 221 -6.36 9.32 16.99
N ASP A 222 -5.92 9.17 18.23
CA ASP A 222 -4.55 8.79 18.55
C ASP A 222 -4.36 7.27 18.57
N VAL A 223 -3.24 6.85 18.04
CA VAL A 223 -2.72 5.48 18.09
C VAL A 223 -1.34 5.49 18.72
N ASP A 224 -1.06 4.50 19.55
CA ASP A 224 0.26 4.31 20.17
C ASP A 224 1.34 4.09 19.11
N SER A 225 2.41 4.86 19.23
CA SER A 225 3.61 4.66 18.41
C SER A 225 4.31 3.35 18.79
N LEU A 226 4.99 2.73 17.85
CA LEU A 226 5.78 1.51 18.07
C LEU A 226 6.98 1.80 18.98
N THR A 227 7.07 1.08 20.09
CA THR A 227 8.20 1.16 21.02
C THR A 227 9.49 0.69 20.33
N GLY A 228 10.52 1.52 20.38
CA GLY A 228 11.82 1.20 19.73
C GLY A 228 11.86 1.44 18.22
N ALA A 229 10.72 1.76 17.57
CA ALA A 229 10.65 1.97 16.12
C ALA A 229 10.01 3.33 15.75
N THR A 230 10.42 4.39 16.43
CA THR A 230 9.86 5.74 16.25
C THR A 230 9.91 6.26 14.81
N LEU A 231 10.99 5.96 14.07
CA LEU A 231 11.14 6.45 12.71
C LEU A 231 10.20 5.72 11.75
N THR A 232 10.01 4.42 11.92
CA THR A 232 9.02 3.65 11.17
C THR A 232 7.60 4.14 11.46
N ALA A 233 7.24 4.30 12.75
CA ALA A 233 5.94 4.79 13.16
C ALA A 233 5.66 6.20 12.59
N ARG A 234 6.65 7.10 12.61
CA ARG A 234 6.55 8.43 11.98
C ARG A 234 6.35 8.34 10.47
N GLY A 235 7.08 7.44 9.79
CA GLY A 235 6.91 7.24 8.34
C GLY A 235 5.52 6.77 7.98
N VAL A 236 4.96 5.84 8.77
CA VAL A 236 3.57 5.37 8.60
C VAL A 236 2.57 6.49 8.88
N ASP A 237 2.76 7.27 9.95
CA ASP A 237 1.92 8.43 10.25
C ASP A 237 1.93 9.47 9.12
N ASN A 238 3.12 9.78 8.61
CA ASN A 238 3.30 10.70 7.49
C ASN A 238 2.62 10.18 6.21
N ALA A 239 2.76 8.87 5.92
CA ALA A 239 2.09 8.25 4.78
C ALA A 239 0.56 8.35 4.92
N ALA A 240 0.01 8.00 6.09
CA ALA A 240 -1.41 8.12 6.39
C ALA A 240 -1.89 9.58 6.24
N ASN A 241 -1.14 10.54 6.80
CA ASN A 241 -1.46 11.95 6.70
C ASN A 241 -1.53 12.42 5.25
N TYR A 242 -0.51 12.10 4.45
CA TYR A 242 -0.51 12.49 3.04
C TYR A 242 -1.69 11.88 2.28
N TRP A 243 -1.87 10.56 2.38
CA TRP A 243 -2.88 9.88 1.58
C TRP A 243 -4.29 10.26 1.97
N PHE A 244 -4.61 10.34 3.25
CA PHE A 244 -6.00 10.52 3.70
C PHE A 244 -6.40 11.99 3.89
N ASN A 245 -5.45 12.91 4.08
CA ASN A 245 -5.74 14.33 4.23
C ASN A 245 -5.33 15.20 3.02
N VAL A 246 -4.55 14.64 2.07
CA VAL A 246 -4.13 15.35 0.86
C VAL A 246 -4.62 14.62 -0.39
N ALA A 247 -4.08 13.42 -0.66
CA ALA A 247 -4.32 12.74 -1.93
C ALA A 247 -5.76 12.24 -2.12
N TYR A 248 -6.35 11.58 -1.11
CA TYR A 248 -7.75 11.11 -1.15
C TYR A 248 -8.75 12.13 -0.60
N LYS A 249 -8.31 13.35 -0.27
CA LYS A 249 -9.17 14.34 0.38
C LYS A 249 -10.47 14.57 -0.38
N ALA A 250 -10.38 14.84 -1.68
CA ALA A 250 -11.56 15.08 -2.52
C ALA A 250 -12.53 13.87 -2.53
N PHE A 251 -12.00 12.66 -2.62
CA PHE A 251 -12.80 11.43 -2.59
C PHE A 251 -13.51 11.24 -1.24
N LEU A 252 -12.79 11.38 -0.14
CA LEU A 252 -13.34 11.23 1.21
C LEU A 252 -14.35 12.36 1.54
N ASP A 253 -14.12 13.58 1.06
CA ASP A 253 -15.06 14.68 1.18
C ASP A 253 -16.37 14.41 0.40
N ASN A 254 -16.28 13.84 -0.81
CA ASN A 254 -17.44 13.45 -1.60
C ASN A 254 -18.23 12.33 -0.91
N LEU A 255 -17.53 11.33 -0.31
CA LEU A 255 -18.19 10.30 0.51
C LEU A 255 -18.95 10.89 1.69
N ARG A 256 -18.32 11.79 2.47
CA ARG A 256 -18.95 12.45 3.63
C ARG A 256 -20.18 13.25 3.26
N LYS A 257 -20.23 13.77 2.03
CA LYS A 257 -21.37 14.53 1.51
C LYS A 257 -22.44 13.66 0.84
N GLY A 258 -22.16 12.38 0.61
CA GLY A 258 -23.05 11.48 -0.13
C GLY A 258 -23.13 11.80 -1.62
N GLU A 259 -22.05 12.27 -2.22
CA GLU A 259 -21.96 12.70 -3.63
C GLU A 259 -21.36 11.62 -4.56
N LEU A 260 -21.16 10.37 -4.07
CA LEU A 260 -20.56 9.24 -4.83
C LEU A 260 -21.56 8.13 -5.07
#